data_7ce89147139a2d5ee27579640e614156
#
_entry.id   7ce89147139a2d5ee27579640e614156
#
_cell.length_a   1.000
_cell.length_b   1.000
_cell.length_c   1.000
_cell.angle_alpha   90.00
_cell.angle_beta   90.00
_cell.angle_gamma   90.00
#
_symmetry.space_group_name_H-M   'P 1'
#
loop_
_entity.id
_entity.type
_entity.pdbx_description
1 polymer ?
#
loop_
_entity_poly.entity_id
_entity_poly.type
_entity_poly.pdbx_seq_one_letter_code
_entity_poly.pdbx_strand_id
1 'polypeptide(L)'
;FSEAQIMAWIMDQYSTGVGHATPGVVTGKPIELGGSLGRESSTGRGVVEAAALMLGKMGTSLAGKKIAIQGYGQVGSWAARLASARGALIVGLSDVGGTIHSDSGLDLAKIDKAMREGARSVCDTGVGEVVARGLAGSTAVFGLDCDIVMPCALGEAVGEAEANGMKAKLVVEGANGPLTPTADLILADKGVVVIPDVYANAGGVTCSYLEQCQNFA
;
A
#
# COMPACT_ATOMS: atom_id res chain seq x y z
N PHE A 1 3.51 19.84 -3.48
CA PHE A 1 4.89 19.58 -3.08
C PHE A 1 5.03 18.10 -2.68
N SER A 2 6.18 17.47 -2.93
CA SER A 2 6.43 16.11 -2.48
C SER A 2 6.68 16.07 -0.96
N GLU A 3 6.40 14.92 -0.33
CA GLU A 3 6.70 14.71 1.09
C GLU A 3 8.18 14.96 1.39
N ALA A 4 9.08 14.46 0.55
CA ALA A 4 10.53 14.67 0.68
C ALA A 4 10.94 16.16 0.62
N GLN A 5 10.26 16.96 -0.21
CA GLN A 5 10.49 18.40 -0.29
C GLN A 5 10.08 19.12 1.00
N ILE A 6 8.96 18.71 1.61
CA ILE A 6 8.52 19.26 2.89
C ILE A 6 9.52 18.93 3.99
N MET A 7 10.04 17.69 4.02
CA MET A 7 11.06 17.29 4.98
C MET A 7 12.37 18.08 4.80
N ALA A 8 12.76 18.37 3.56
CA ALA A 8 13.90 19.23 3.27
C ALA A 8 13.72 20.64 3.85
N TRP A 9 12.55 21.25 3.68
CA TRP A 9 12.24 22.57 4.24
C TRP A 9 12.23 22.60 5.77
N ILE A 10 11.69 21.55 6.41
CA ILE A 10 11.70 21.44 7.88
C ILE A 10 13.14 21.34 8.39
N MET A 11 13.97 20.53 7.75
CA MET A 11 15.39 20.40 8.09
C MET A 11 16.14 21.74 7.93
N ASP A 12 15.93 22.44 6.82
CA ASP A 12 16.55 23.74 6.54
C ASP A 12 16.17 24.78 7.60
N GLN A 13 14.87 24.93 7.87
CA GLN A 13 14.35 25.88 8.84
C GLN A 13 14.88 25.59 10.26
N TYR A 14 14.89 24.31 10.67
CA TYR A 14 15.41 23.93 11.98
C TYR A 14 16.92 24.18 12.08
N SER A 15 17.70 23.77 11.06
CA SER A 15 19.16 23.96 11.02
C SER A 15 19.55 25.43 11.06
N THR A 16 18.80 26.29 10.38
CA THR A 16 18.99 27.75 10.43
C THR A 16 18.74 28.27 11.84
N GLY A 17 17.70 27.81 12.54
CA GLY A 17 17.38 28.25 13.91
C GLY A 17 18.44 27.84 14.94
N VAL A 18 19.07 26.68 14.80
CA VAL A 18 20.12 26.19 15.72
C VAL A 18 21.55 26.54 15.29
N GLY A 19 21.73 27.10 14.07
CA GLY A 19 23.00 27.57 13.55
C GLY A 19 23.95 26.49 13.02
N HIS A 20 23.50 25.26 12.83
CA HIS A 20 24.26 24.17 12.22
C HIS A 20 23.35 23.14 11.55
N ALA A 21 23.88 22.38 10.60
CA ALA A 21 23.13 21.32 9.92
C ALA A 21 22.68 20.23 10.91
N THR A 22 21.38 19.89 10.90
CA THR A 22 20.78 18.91 11.79
C THR A 22 19.95 17.90 10.99
N PRO A 23 20.59 17.00 10.21
CA PRO A 23 19.89 16.09 9.30
C PRO A 23 19.01 15.06 10.04
N GLY A 24 19.28 14.76 11.30
CA GLY A 24 18.51 13.84 12.12
C GLY A 24 17.15 14.37 12.62
N VAL A 25 16.80 15.64 12.36
CA VAL A 25 15.55 16.26 12.87
C VAL A 25 14.30 15.67 12.22
N VAL A 26 14.39 15.20 10.99
CA VAL A 26 13.30 14.57 10.23
C VAL A 26 13.82 13.38 9.42
N THR A 27 12.90 12.49 9.02
CA THR A 27 13.18 11.38 8.10
C THR A 27 12.30 11.49 6.84
N GLY A 28 12.63 10.73 5.80
CA GLY A 28 11.97 10.84 4.49
C GLY A 28 12.51 12.00 3.65
N LYS A 29 13.72 12.46 3.93
CA LYS A 29 14.42 13.51 3.17
C LYS A 29 14.86 13.03 1.78
N PRO A 30 15.14 13.97 0.85
CA PRO A 30 15.93 13.66 -0.34
C PRO A 30 17.26 12.98 0.02
N ILE A 31 17.74 12.10 -0.85
CA ILE A 31 18.99 11.35 -0.63
C ILE A 31 20.17 12.30 -0.44
N GLU A 32 20.20 13.38 -1.21
CA GLU A 32 21.25 14.41 -1.17
C GLU A 32 21.33 15.14 0.19
N LEU A 33 20.26 15.08 0.98
CA LEU A 33 20.16 15.68 2.32
C LEU A 33 20.25 14.63 3.44
N GLY A 34 20.78 13.45 3.16
CA GLY A 34 20.94 12.36 4.13
C GLY A 34 19.72 11.44 4.22
N GLY A 35 18.85 11.43 3.21
CA GLY A 35 17.79 10.44 3.08
C GLY A 35 18.32 9.04 2.78
N SER A 36 17.53 8.00 3.10
CA SER A 36 17.90 6.61 2.84
C SER A 36 17.32 6.07 1.54
N LEU A 37 18.15 5.34 0.79
CA LEU A 37 17.71 4.61 -0.40
C LEU A 37 16.62 3.59 -0.05
N GLY A 38 15.60 3.49 -0.91
CA GLY A 38 14.53 2.51 -0.77
C GLY A 38 13.39 2.94 0.14
N ARG A 39 13.47 4.11 0.82
CA ARG A 39 12.39 4.61 1.70
C ARG A 39 11.06 4.69 0.96
N GLU A 40 11.08 5.11 -0.31
CA GLU A 40 9.89 5.25 -1.14
C GLU A 40 9.11 3.95 -1.30
N SER A 41 9.78 2.82 -1.49
CA SER A 41 9.15 1.52 -1.68
C SER A 41 8.99 0.71 -0.40
N SER A 42 9.58 1.15 0.71
CA SER A 42 9.80 0.31 1.90
C SER A 42 8.51 -0.21 2.54
N THR A 43 7.46 0.60 2.62
CA THR A 43 6.17 0.17 3.17
C THR A 43 5.51 -0.87 2.25
N GLY A 44 5.36 -0.58 0.96
CA GLY A 44 4.78 -1.52 0.00
C GLY A 44 5.60 -2.81 -0.11
N ARG A 45 6.93 -2.73 0.00
CA ARG A 45 7.81 -3.90 0.07
C ARG A 45 7.51 -4.74 1.32
N GLY A 46 7.39 -4.11 2.49
CA GLY A 46 7.04 -4.81 3.74
C GLY A 46 5.73 -5.58 3.62
N VAL A 47 4.69 -4.96 3.05
CA VAL A 47 3.38 -5.60 2.80
C VAL A 47 3.54 -6.85 1.93
N VAL A 48 4.31 -6.76 0.83
CA VAL A 48 4.52 -7.90 -0.09
C VAL A 48 5.38 -9.00 0.55
N GLU A 49 6.41 -8.64 1.34
CA GLU A 49 7.22 -9.61 2.08
C GLU A 49 6.39 -10.35 3.13
N ALA A 50 5.57 -9.63 3.89
CA ALA A 50 4.66 -10.21 4.88
C ALA A 50 3.68 -11.20 4.24
N ALA A 51 3.08 -10.83 3.10
CA ALA A 51 2.24 -11.72 2.30
C ALA A 51 3.00 -12.97 1.84
N ALA A 52 4.20 -12.80 1.29
CA ALA A 52 5.01 -13.91 0.79
C ALA A 52 5.42 -14.90 1.89
N LEU A 53 5.82 -14.37 3.06
CA LEU A 53 6.18 -15.19 4.22
C LEU A 53 4.98 -15.98 4.76
N MET A 54 3.80 -15.35 4.84
CA MET A 54 2.58 -16.03 5.27
C MET A 54 2.18 -17.12 4.29
N LEU A 55 2.19 -16.84 2.98
CA LEU A 55 1.91 -17.84 1.96
C LEU A 55 2.89 -19.01 2.01
N GLY A 56 4.19 -18.74 2.28
CA GLY A 56 5.18 -19.79 2.50
C GLY A 56 4.83 -20.68 3.69
N LYS A 57 4.34 -20.12 4.80
CA LYS A 57 3.82 -20.90 5.94
C LYS A 57 2.57 -21.72 5.58
N MET A 58 1.75 -21.20 4.65
CA MET A 58 0.57 -21.91 4.13
C MET A 58 0.91 -22.94 3.04
N GLY A 59 2.20 -23.16 2.72
CA GLY A 59 2.66 -24.12 1.71
C GLY A 59 2.47 -23.66 0.26
N THR A 60 2.34 -22.34 0.03
CA THR A 60 2.12 -21.76 -1.31
C THR A 60 3.01 -20.53 -1.53
N SER A 61 2.87 -19.85 -2.66
CA SER A 61 3.65 -18.66 -3.00
C SER A 61 2.78 -17.56 -3.61
N LEU A 62 3.35 -16.38 -3.84
CA LEU A 62 2.67 -15.27 -4.53
C LEU A 62 2.38 -15.55 -6.00
N ALA A 63 3.19 -16.41 -6.65
CA ALA A 63 3.02 -16.69 -8.07
C ALA A 63 1.63 -17.25 -8.37
N GLY A 64 0.94 -16.61 -9.32
CA GLY A 64 -0.42 -16.97 -9.72
C GLY A 64 -1.53 -16.54 -8.77
N LYS A 65 -1.21 -15.96 -7.60
CA LYS A 65 -2.24 -15.45 -6.67
C LYS A 65 -2.91 -14.20 -7.22
N LYS A 66 -4.23 -14.17 -7.10
CA LYS A 66 -5.06 -13.00 -7.42
C LYS A 66 -5.06 -12.04 -6.23
N ILE A 67 -4.67 -10.80 -6.46
CA ILE A 67 -4.57 -9.77 -5.42
C ILE A 67 -5.46 -8.58 -5.78
N ALA A 68 -6.24 -8.11 -4.81
CA ALA A 68 -6.99 -6.87 -4.88
C ALA A 68 -6.41 -5.86 -3.88
N ILE A 69 -6.18 -4.62 -4.32
CA ILE A 69 -5.50 -3.59 -3.51
C ILE A 69 -6.39 -2.35 -3.44
N GLN A 70 -6.70 -1.91 -2.23
CA GLN A 70 -7.34 -0.61 -2.02
C GLN A 70 -6.26 0.47 -1.88
N GLY A 71 -6.39 1.51 -2.70
CA GLY A 71 -5.42 2.61 -2.74
C GLY A 71 -4.29 2.37 -3.73
N TYR A 72 -4.13 3.29 -4.68
CA TYR A 72 -3.03 3.28 -5.65
C TYR A 72 -2.08 4.46 -5.44
N GLY A 73 -1.90 4.82 -4.15
CA GLY A 73 -0.93 5.80 -3.68
C GLY A 73 0.45 5.19 -3.44
N GLN A 74 1.22 5.83 -2.54
CA GLN A 74 2.60 5.42 -2.22
C GLN A 74 2.72 3.94 -1.84
N VAL A 75 1.88 3.43 -0.93
CA VAL A 75 1.96 2.04 -0.46
C VAL A 75 1.43 1.07 -1.50
N GLY A 76 0.20 1.30 -1.97
CA GLY A 76 -0.48 0.33 -2.85
C GLY A 76 0.14 0.20 -4.23
N SER A 77 0.65 1.28 -4.83
CA SER A 77 1.32 1.21 -6.13
C SER A 77 2.63 0.40 -6.08
N TRP A 78 3.42 0.56 -5.00
CA TRP A 78 4.62 -0.25 -4.79
C TRP A 78 4.27 -1.70 -4.45
N ALA A 79 3.23 -1.93 -3.63
CA ALA A 79 2.75 -3.29 -3.36
C ALA A 79 2.31 -4.00 -4.65
N ALA A 80 1.53 -3.32 -5.51
CA ALA A 80 1.10 -3.86 -6.79
C ALA A 80 2.27 -4.26 -7.69
N ARG A 81 3.24 -3.35 -7.90
CA ARG A 81 4.41 -3.61 -8.75
C ARG A 81 5.27 -4.75 -8.21
N LEU A 82 5.55 -4.75 -6.90
CA LEU A 82 6.42 -5.76 -6.28
C LEU A 82 5.76 -7.13 -6.22
N ALA A 83 4.45 -7.22 -5.99
CA ALA A 83 3.72 -8.47 -6.05
C ALA A 83 3.63 -9.01 -7.48
N SER A 84 3.35 -8.14 -8.46
CA SER A 84 3.34 -8.51 -9.89
C SER A 84 4.70 -9.02 -10.37
N ALA A 85 5.80 -8.36 -9.94
CA ALA A 85 7.17 -8.82 -10.25
C ALA A 85 7.49 -10.21 -9.68
N ARG A 86 6.72 -10.69 -8.69
CA ARG A 86 6.80 -12.05 -8.13
C ARG A 86 5.77 -13.02 -8.73
N GLY A 87 5.12 -12.62 -9.81
CA GLY A 87 4.19 -13.46 -10.56
C GLY A 87 2.76 -13.45 -10.04
N ALA A 88 2.39 -12.55 -9.11
CA ALA A 88 1.01 -12.37 -8.71
C ALA A 88 0.21 -11.62 -9.79
N LEU A 89 -1.10 -11.89 -9.86
CA LEU A 89 -2.05 -11.20 -10.74
C LEU A 89 -2.76 -10.11 -9.92
N ILE A 90 -2.55 -8.85 -10.26
CA ILE A 90 -3.29 -7.75 -9.65
C ILE A 90 -4.63 -7.65 -10.37
N VAL A 91 -5.67 -8.23 -9.79
CA VAL A 91 -6.99 -8.32 -10.42
C VAL A 91 -7.90 -7.14 -10.08
N GLY A 92 -7.62 -6.42 -8.99
CA GLY A 92 -8.41 -5.27 -8.56
C GLY A 92 -7.54 -4.15 -8.02
N LEU A 93 -7.86 -2.93 -8.40
CA LEU A 93 -7.27 -1.71 -7.82
C LEU A 93 -8.38 -0.70 -7.54
N SER A 94 -8.22 0.04 -6.47
CA SER A 94 -9.11 1.18 -6.21
C SER A 94 -8.34 2.41 -5.72
N ASP A 95 -8.96 3.56 -5.92
CA ASP A 95 -8.56 4.84 -5.34
C ASP A 95 -9.81 5.71 -5.06
N VAL A 96 -9.62 7.00 -4.80
CA VAL A 96 -10.72 7.94 -4.54
C VAL A 96 -11.73 8.06 -5.70
N GLY A 97 -11.35 7.67 -6.91
CA GLY A 97 -12.21 7.70 -8.10
C GLY A 97 -13.02 6.43 -8.31
N GLY A 98 -12.76 5.36 -7.53
CA GLY A 98 -13.51 4.11 -7.60
C GLY A 98 -12.65 2.87 -7.70
N THR A 99 -13.23 1.80 -8.23
CA THR A 99 -12.61 0.46 -8.36
C THR A 99 -12.58 0.01 -9.82
N ILE A 100 -11.46 -0.54 -10.23
CA ILE A 100 -11.27 -1.26 -11.50
C ILE A 100 -10.93 -2.72 -11.26
N HIS A 101 -11.32 -3.57 -12.22
CA HIS A 101 -11.11 -5.02 -12.15
C HIS A 101 -10.68 -5.61 -13.49
N SER A 102 -9.94 -6.72 -13.45
CA SER A 102 -9.65 -7.59 -14.59
C SER A 102 -9.31 -9.00 -14.10
N ASP A 103 -10.04 -10.01 -14.56
CA ASP A 103 -9.80 -11.42 -14.19
C ASP A 103 -8.41 -11.93 -14.64
N SER A 104 -7.90 -11.40 -15.74
CA SER A 104 -6.59 -11.76 -16.31
C SER A 104 -5.42 -10.96 -15.73
N GLY A 105 -5.71 -10.05 -14.79
CA GLY A 105 -4.75 -9.10 -14.22
C GLY A 105 -4.74 -7.76 -14.96
N LEU A 106 -4.47 -6.70 -14.21
CA LEU A 106 -4.39 -5.33 -14.67
C LEU A 106 -2.99 -5.02 -15.22
N ASP A 107 -2.92 -4.30 -16.33
CA ASP A 107 -1.65 -3.81 -16.91
C ASP A 107 -1.15 -2.59 -16.12
N LEU A 108 -0.33 -2.86 -15.11
CA LEU A 108 0.21 -1.81 -14.22
C LEU A 108 1.05 -0.79 -14.99
N ALA A 109 1.76 -1.20 -16.06
CA ALA A 109 2.59 -0.28 -16.83
C ALA A 109 1.73 0.77 -17.56
N LYS A 110 0.58 0.34 -18.10
CA LYS A 110 -0.38 1.27 -18.72
C LYS A 110 -1.05 2.17 -17.67
N ILE A 111 -1.41 1.64 -16.51
CA ILE A 111 -1.96 2.43 -15.40
C ILE A 111 -0.95 3.50 -15.00
N ASP A 112 0.29 3.12 -14.71
CA ASP A 112 1.35 4.04 -14.30
C ASP A 112 1.64 5.12 -15.38
N LYS A 113 1.57 4.75 -16.66
CA LYS A 113 1.72 5.69 -17.75
C LYS A 113 0.58 6.71 -17.75
N ALA A 114 -0.68 6.25 -17.71
CA ALA A 114 -1.85 7.11 -17.70
C ALA A 114 -1.85 8.06 -16.50
N MET A 115 -1.49 7.57 -15.32
CA MET A 115 -1.39 8.40 -14.10
C MET A 115 -0.33 9.51 -14.26
N ARG A 116 0.83 9.22 -14.86
CA ARG A 116 1.86 10.24 -15.16
C ARG A 116 1.40 11.24 -16.24
N GLU A 117 0.56 10.81 -17.15
CA GLU A 117 -0.02 11.64 -18.23
C GLU A 117 -1.22 12.48 -17.76
N GLY A 118 -1.61 12.38 -16.50
CA GLY A 118 -2.61 13.24 -15.86
C GLY A 118 -3.95 12.59 -15.57
N ALA A 119 -4.09 11.27 -15.67
CA ALA A 119 -5.26 10.58 -15.14
C ALA A 119 -5.38 10.84 -13.64
N ARG A 120 -6.59 11.18 -13.18
CA ARG A 120 -6.85 11.57 -11.80
C ARG A 120 -7.19 10.37 -10.90
N SER A 121 -7.49 9.22 -11.52
CA SER A 121 -7.93 8.01 -10.85
C SER A 121 -7.58 6.79 -11.70
N VAL A 122 -7.46 5.64 -11.06
CA VAL A 122 -7.34 4.35 -11.74
C VAL A 122 -8.51 4.10 -12.70
N CYS A 123 -9.70 4.62 -12.38
CA CYS A 123 -10.90 4.53 -13.23
C CYS A 123 -10.80 5.33 -14.54
N ASP A 124 -9.84 6.25 -14.67
CA ASP A 124 -9.66 7.10 -15.83
C ASP A 124 -8.53 6.61 -16.75
N THR A 125 -7.88 5.51 -16.40
CA THR A 125 -6.73 4.97 -17.13
C THR A 125 -7.08 4.17 -18.38
N GLY A 126 -8.35 3.78 -18.54
CA GLY A 126 -8.80 2.90 -19.62
C GLY A 126 -8.33 1.45 -19.49
N VAL A 127 -7.82 1.04 -18.32
CA VAL A 127 -7.34 -0.31 -18.04
C VAL A 127 -8.35 -1.03 -17.14
N GLY A 128 -8.71 -2.26 -17.52
CA GLY A 128 -9.70 -3.04 -16.80
C GLY A 128 -11.13 -2.52 -16.95
N GLU A 129 -12.05 -3.18 -16.26
CA GLU A 129 -13.46 -2.78 -16.16
C GLU A 129 -13.67 -1.89 -14.94
N VAL A 130 -14.40 -0.80 -15.08
CA VAL A 130 -14.80 0.04 -13.93
C VAL A 130 -15.96 -0.62 -13.23
N VAL A 131 -15.73 -1.14 -12.02
CA VAL A 131 -16.74 -1.82 -11.19
C VAL A 131 -17.65 -0.80 -10.48
N ALA A 132 -17.04 0.24 -9.93
CA ALA A 132 -17.75 1.30 -9.22
C ALA A 132 -16.97 2.60 -9.30
N ARG A 133 -17.65 3.75 -9.27
CA ARG A 133 -17.03 5.07 -9.31
C ARG A 133 -17.24 5.84 -8.01
N GLY A 134 -16.37 6.83 -7.79
CA GLY A 134 -16.37 7.72 -6.64
C GLY A 134 -15.83 7.09 -5.37
N LEU A 135 -15.68 7.90 -4.33
CA LEU A 135 -15.07 7.47 -3.06
C LEU A 135 -15.80 6.28 -2.44
N ALA A 136 -17.14 6.27 -2.45
CA ALA A 136 -17.93 5.14 -1.96
C ALA A 136 -17.71 3.86 -2.79
N GLY A 137 -17.33 4.00 -4.06
CA GLY A 137 -16.98 2.87 -4.92
C GLY A 137 -15.59 2.29 -4.67
N SER A 138 -14.76 2.95 -3.87
CA SER A 138 -13.39 2.48 -3.58
C SER A 138 -13.36 1.21 -2.73
N THR A 139 -14.40 0.94 -1.94
CA THR A 139 -14.53 -0.27 -1.11
C THR A 139 -15.04 -1.49 -1.90
N ALA A 140 -15.56 -1.29 -3.11
CA ALA A 140 -16.00 -2.41 -3.97
C ALA A 140 -14.85 -3.40 -4.28
N VAL A 141 -13.61 -2.96 -4.19
CA VAL A 141 -12.41 -3.79 -4.36
C VAL A 141 -12.35 -4.96 -3.37
N PHE A 142 -12.93 -4.82 -2.17
CA PHE A 142 -12.92 -5.85 -1.13
C PHE A 142 -13.85 -7.04 -1.43
N GLY A 143 -14.86 -6.85 -2.27
CA GLY A 143 -15.81 -7.89 -2.69
C GLY A 143 -15.37 -8.67 -3.93
N LEU A 144 -14.24 -8.33 -4.55
CA LEU A 144 -13.74 -9.00 -5.74
C LEU A 144 -13.34 -10.45 -5.46
N ASP A 145 -13.38 -11.29 -6.51
CA ASP A 145 -12.92 -12.67 -6.43
C ASP A 145 -11.38 -12.71 -6.51
N CYS A 146 -10.75 -12.82 -5.33
CA CYS A 146 -9.29 -12.83 -5.21
C CYS A 146 -8.83 -13.68 -4.03
N ASP A 147 -7.52 -14.04 -4.01
CA ASP A 147 -6.90 -14.79 -2.92
C ASP A 147 -6.50 -13.86 -1.75
N ILE A 148 -6.05 -12.65 -2.08
CA ILE A 148 -5.43 -11.72 -1.13
C ILE A 148 -6.04 -10.33 -1.31
N VAL A 149 -6.35 -9.68 -0.20
CA VAL A 149 -6.74 -8.27 -0.15
C VAL A 149 -5.66 -7.47 0.58
N MET A 150 -5.28 -6.33 0.02
CA MET A 150 -4.33 -5.40 0.63
C MET A 150 -4.99 -4.02 0.78
N PRO A 151 -5.57 -3.68 1.95
CA PRO A 151 -6.04 -2.32 2.22
C PRO A 151 -4.82 -1.41 2.45
N CYS A 152 -4.59 -0.47 1.52
CA CYS A 152 -3.41 0.41 1.49
C CYS A 152 -3.76 1.90 1.44
N ALA A 153 -5.01 2.29 1.74
CA ALA A 153 -5.46 3.68 1.64
C ALA A 153 -5.69 4.31 3.02
N LEU A 154 -6.82 4.02 3.65
CA LEU A 154 -7.29 4.71 4.86
C LEU A 154 -7.57 3.72 5.99
N GLY A 155 -7.54 4.25 7.23
CA GLY A 155 -8.04 3.53 8.40
C GLY A 155 -9.55 3.28 8.31
N GLU A 156 -10.02 2.24 8.99
CA GLU A 156 -11.44 1.85 9.09
C GLU A 156 -12.16 1.68 7.74
N ALA A 157 -11.40 1.39 6.68
CA ALA A 157 -11.95 1.21 5.34
C ALA A 157 -12.69 -0.12 5.14
N VAL A 158 -12.41 -1.11 5.99
CA VAL A 158 -13.07 -2.42 6.00
C VAL A 158 -13.99 -2.48 7.20
N GLY A 159 -15.25 -2.24 6.96
CA GLY A 159 -16.33 -2.38 7.95
C GLY A 159 -17.00 -3.75 7.88
N GLU A 160 -18.14 -3.87 8.56
CA GLU A 160 -18.95 -5.09 8.61
C GLU A 160 -19.39 -5.56 7.21
N ALA A 161 -19.84 -4.64 6.36
CA ALA A 161 -20.32 -4.95 5.02
C ALA A 161 -19.21 -5.53 4.13
N GLU A 162 -18.06 -4.88 4.13
CA GLU A 162 -16.87 -5.31 3.38
C GLU A 162 -16.36 -6.67 3.86
N ALA A 163 -16.27 -6.86 5.19
CA ALA A 163 -15.82 -8.13 5.78
C ALA A 163 -16.78 -9.29 5.44
N ASN A 164 -18.09 -9.06 5.49
CA ASN A 164 -19.08 -10.05 5.10
C ASN A 164 -19.00 -10.41 3.61
N GLY A 165 -18.78 -9.41 2.73
CA GLY A 165 -18.64 -9.59 1.28
C GLY A 165 -17.29 -10.17 0.82
N MET A 166 -16.27 -10.16 1.69
CA MET A 166 -14.92 -10.57 1.33
C MET A 166 -14.80 -12.06 1.03
N LYS A 167 -14.17 -12.39 -0.10
CA LYS A 167 -13.91 -13.77 -0.56
C LYS A 167 -12.46 -14.20 -0.34
N ALA A 168 -11.56 -13.25 -0.18
CA ALA A 168 -10.14 -13.49 0.06
C ALA A 168 -9.91 -14.35 1.31
N LYS A 169 -8.82 -15.10 1.31
CA LYS A 169 -8.38 -15.94 2.43
C LYS A 169 -7.24 -15.30 3.24
N LEU A 170 -6.65 -14.23 2.71
CA LEU A 170 -5.57 -13.50 3.35
C LEU A 170 -5.82 -12.00 3.19
N VAL A 171 -5.76 -11.28 4.30
CA VAL A 171 -5.72 -9.82 4.34
C VAL A 171 -4.35 -9.38 4.84
N VAL A 172 -3.75 -8.39 4.18
CA VAL A 172 -2.44 -7.84 4.56
C VAL A 172 -2.59 -6.33 4.71
N GLU A 173 -2.56 -5.85 5.92
CA GLU A 173 -2.86 -4.46 6.26
C GLU A 173 -1.70 -3.51 5.89
N GLY A 174 -1.80 -2.84 4.76
CA GLY A 174 -0.83 -1.83 4.33
C GLY A 174 -1.10 -0.44 4.92
N ALA A 175 -2.36 -0.08 5.12
CA ALA A 175 -2.76 1.13 5.85
C ALA A 175 -2.71 0.89 7.37
N ASN A 176 -2.75 1.96 8.15
CA ASN A 176 -2.86 1.87 9.61
C ASN A 176 -4.32 1.69 10.03
N GLY A 177 -4.61 0.63 10.81
CA GLY A 177 -5.94 0.33 11.30
C GLY A 177 -7.03 0.27 10.23
N PRO A 178 -6.84 -0.46 9.11
CA PRO A 178 -7.83 -0.44 8.02
C PRO A 178 -9.08 -1.25 8.33
N LEU A 179 -9.01 -2.21 9.26
CA LEU A 179 -10.15 -3.01 9.71
C LEU A 179 -10.78 -2.37 10.95
N THR A 180 -12.12 -2.33 10.97
CA THR A 180 -12.84 -2.05 12.22
C THR A 180 -12.79 -3.29 13.13
N PRO A 181 -12.94 -3.13 14.47
CA PRO A 181 -12.98 -4.29 15.40
C PRO A 181 -14.06 -5.33 15.03
N THR A 182 -15.20 -4.87 14.52
CA THR A 182 -16.26 -5.77 14.06
C THR A 182 -15.85 -6.55 12.81
N ALA A 183 -15.17 -5.88 11.87
CA ALA A 183 -14.68 -6.54 10.66
C ALA A 183 -13.64 -7.62 10.99
N ASP A 184 -12.74 -7.36 11.92
CA ASP A 184 -11.72 -8.32 12.36
C ASP A 184 -12.35 -9.60 12.93
N LEU A 185 -13.36 -9.45 13.80
CA LEU A 185 -14.11 -10.59 14.34
C LEU A 185 -14.81 -11.41 13.24
N ILE A 186 -15.47 -10.73 12.28
CA ILE A 186 -16.14 -11.39 11.15
C ILE A 186 -15.14 -12.17 10.30
N LEU A 187 -13.98 -11.58 10.00
CA LEU A 187 -12.95 -12.24 9.20
C LEU A 187 -12.35 -13.44 9.93
N ALA A 188 -12.16 -13.33 11.25
CA ALA A 188 -11.71 -14.45 12.08
C ALA A 188 -12.72 -15.61 12.05
N ASP A 189 -14.01 -15.34 12.21
CA ASP A 189 -15.08 -16.35 12.14
C ASP A 189 -15.17 -17.02 10.75
N LYS A 190 -14.82 -16.28 9.68
CA LYS A 190 -14.74 -16.80 8.31
C LYS A 190 -13.45 -17.59 8.04
N GLY A 191 -12.52 -17.66 9.00
CA GLY A 191 -11.22 -18.31 8.86
C GLY A 191 -10.28 -17.57 7.89
N VAL A 192 -10.47 -16.27 7.72
CA VAL A 192 -9.58 -15.41 6.94
C VAL A 192 -8.36 -15.05 7.80
N VAL A 193 -7.17 -15.25 7.26
CA VAL A 193 -5.93 -14.85 7.94
C VAL A 193 -5.72 -13.35 7.75
N VAL A 194 -5.50 -12.63 8.85
CA VAL A 194 -5.17 -11.20 8.81
C VAL A 194 -3.72 -11.00 9.28
N ILE A 195 -2.90 -10.34 8.48
CA ILE A 195 -1.59 -9.86 8.90
C ILE A 195 -1.75 -8.39 9.31
N PRO A 196 -1.60 -8.09 10.62
CA PRO A 196 -1.90 -6.76 11.12
C PRO A 196 -0.90 -5.71 10.62
N ASP A 197 -1.34 -4.47 10.59
CA ASP A 197 -0.61 -3.30 10.10
C ASP A 197 0.74 -3.11 10.79
N VAL A 198 0.77 -3.23 12.12
CA VAL A 198 1.98 -3.07 12.93
C VAL A 198 3.13 -3.97 12.47
N TYR A 199 2.82 -5.08 11.80
CA TYR A 199 3.79 -5.99 11.21
C TYR A 199 3.93 -5.77 9.69
N ALA A 200 2.82 -5.69 8.96
CA ALA A 200 2.83 -5.66 7.51
C ALA A 200 3.44 -4.37 6.94
N ASN A 201 3.11 -3.22 7.51
CA ASN A 201 3.58 -1.91 7.03
C ASN A 201 4.86 -1.40 7.73
N ALA A 202 5.44 -2.18 8.63
CA ALA A 202 6.63 -1.82 9.41
C ALA A 202 7.87 -1.47 8.56
N GLY A 203 7.92 -1.89 7.29
CA GLY A 203 9.03 -1.58 6.39
C GLY A 203 9.31 -0.08 6.26
N GLY A 204 8.26 0.74 6.25
CA GLY A 204 8.37 2.20 6.20
C GLY A 204 9.04 2.78 7.43
N VAL A 205 8.57 2.45 8.62
CA VAL A 205 9.13 2.95 9.88
C VAL A 205 10.52 2.39 10.16
N THR A 206 10.78 1.15 9.76
CA THR A 206 12.12 0.54 9.85
C THR A 206 13.14 1.33 9.03
N CYS A 207 12.82 1.64 7.76
CA CYS A 207 13.68 2.45 6.91
C CYS A 207 13.87 3.87 7.49
N SER A 208 12.81 4.45 8.04
CA SER A 208 12.85 5.76 8.71
C SER A 208 13.78 5.75 9.92
N TYR A 209 13.72 4.71 10.76
CA TYR A 209 14.62 4.54 11.90
C TYR A 209 16.09 4.40 11.46
N LEU A 210 16.35 3.61 10.42
CA LEU A 210 17.71 3.44 9.90
C LEU A 210 18.26 4.74 9.30
N GLU A 211 17.42 5.54 8.64
CA GLU A 211 17.79 6.89 8.18
C GLU A 211 18.17 7.78 9.37
N GLN A 212 17.42 7.74 10.45
CA GLN A 212 17.72 8.50 11.65
C GLN A 212 19.06 8.08 12.26
N CYS A 213 19.30 6.78 12.41
CA CYS A 213 20.59 6.26 12.88
C CYS A 213 21.75 6.72 12.01
N GLN A 214 21.59 6.67 10.67
CA GLN A 214 22.60 7.14 9.71
C GLN A 214 22.92 8.63 9.90
N ASN A 215 21.96 9.45 10.27
CA ASN A 215 22.15 10.90 10.42
C ASN A 215 22.65 11.33 11.83
N PHE A 216 22.66 10.41 12.80
CA PHE A 216 23.24 10.65 14.14
C PHE A 216 24.62 10.02 14.32
N ALA A 217 25.08 9.20 13.37
CA ALA A 217 26.40 8.58 13.38
C ALA A 217 27.46 9.52 12.76
#